data_0d2bc5c2c787cbdff0d05556a1010f27
#
_entry.id   0d2bc5c2c787cbdff0d05556a1010f27
#
_cell.length_a   1.000
_cell.length_b   1.000
_cell.length_c   1.000
_cell.angle_alpha   90.00
_cell.angle_beta   90.00
_cell.angle_gamma   90.00
#
_symmetry.space_group_name_H-M   'P 1'
#
loop_
_entity.id
_entity.type
_entity.pdbx_description
1 polymer ?
#
loop_
_entity_poly.entity_id
_entity_poly.type
_entity_poly.pdbx_seq_one_letter_code
_entity_poly.pdbx_strand_id
1 'polypeptide(L)'
;RNDIKAGEGSEPAAARIPSSVPFSLLRPFERGEFSIQDETAQLVAPIVRPRQGDLILEVGAGPGGKATHLAELSFDQAKIFALDLRPERLALLAQNAARLGLRGIQPVAADGLHLPFVRGTYFTQVLLDAPCSNIGVLARRPEARHRISDASIRRAAVRQKSLLTSCARLVRRGGALIYSTCSIEPEENEEIIRAFCAKNQAFTLSEERLTLPSDTCDGGYV
;
A
#
# COMPACT_ATOMS: atom_id res chain seq x y z
N ARG A 1 32.24 -14.25 -6.08
CA ARG A 1 31.00 -13.68 -6.68
C ARG A 1 29.96 -14.77 -6.59
N ASN A 2 29.01 -14.66 -5.69
CA ASN A 2 27.85 -15.55 -5.67
C ASN A 2 26.83 -14.92 -6.64
N ASP A 3 26.72 -15.45 -7.85
CA ASP A 3 25.71 -15.02 -8.80
C ASP A 3 24.34 -15.53 -8.31
N ILE A 4 23.53 -14.62 -7.79
CA ILE A 4 22.15 -14.92 -7.41
C ILE A 4 21.35 -14.96 -8.71
N LYS A 5 20.82 -16.13 -9.06
CA LYS A 5 19.90 -16.27 -10.19
C LYS A 5 18.54 -15.68 -9.79
N ALA A 6 18.22 -14.52 -10.33
CA ALA A 6 16.89 -13.94 -10.25
C ALA A 6 16.03 -14.43 -11.42
N GLY A 7 14.76 -14.71 -11.17
CA GLY A 7 13.74 -14.96 -12.19
C GLY A 7 13.03 -13.66 -12.58
N GLU A 8 12.27 -13.67 -13.66
CA GLU A 8 11.42 -12.54 -14.05
C GLU A 8 10.25 -12.39 -13.08
N GLY A 9 9.94 -11.17 -12.68
CA GLY A 9 8.74 -10.81 -11.92
C GLY A 9 7.55 -10.52 -12.83
N SER A 10 6.38 -10.29 -12.26
CA SER A 10 5.17 -9.96 -13.04
C SER A 10 5.14 -8.50 -13.52
N GLU A 11 5.87 -7.61 -12.90
CA GLU A 11 6.01 -6.21 -13.31
C GLU A 11 7.32 -6.00 -14.08
N PRO A 12 7.37 -5.06 -15.04
CA PRO A 12 8.52 -4.90 -15.94
C PRO A 12 9.88 -4.67 -15.27
N ALA A 13 9.88 -4.03 -14.11
CA ALA A 13 11.09 -3.77 -13.32
C ALA A 13 11.28 -4.75 -12.15
N ALA A 14 10.45 -5.79 -12.05
CA ALA A 14 10.49 -6.74 -10.96
C ALA A 14 11.33 -7.97 -11.28
N ALA A 15 12.04 -8.47 -10.28
CA ALA A 15 12.76 -9.74 -10.35
C ALA A 15 12.42 -10.59 -9.12
N ARG A 16 12.25 -11.90 -9.32
CA ARG A 16 12.04 -12.86 -8.24
C ARG A 16 13.38 -13.35 -7.71
N ILE A 17 13.58 -13.20 -6.41
CA ILE A 17 14.75 -13.72 -5.72
C ILE A 17 14.32 -14.97 -4.94
N PRO A 18 15.01 -16.11 -5.08
CA PRO A 18 14.68 -17.32 -4.31
C PRO A 18 14.71 -17.06 -2.81
N SER A 19 13.73 -17.58 -2.07
CA SER A 19 13.63 -17.43 -0.60
C SER A 19 14.81 -18.04 0.15
N SER A 20 15.57 -18.93 -0.48
CA SER A 20 16.78 -19.53 0.05
C SER A 20 18.00 -18.61 0.07
N VAL A 21 17.93 -17.42 -0.58
CA VAL A 21 19.03 -16.46 -0.60
C VAL A 21 19.08 -15.70 0.72
N PRO A 22 20.15 -15.81 1.51
CA PRO A 22 20.29 -15.05 2.74
C PRO A 22 20.32 -13.53 2.45
N PHE A 23 19.58 -12.77 3.24
CA PHE A 23 19.51 -11.30 3.10
C PHE A 23 20.88 -10.62 3.17
N SER A 24 21.81 -11.18 3.98
CA SER A 24 23.18 -10.71 4.11
C SER A 24 24.01 -10.76 2.82
N LEU A 25 23.55 -11.51 1.82
CA LEU A 25 24.22 -11.58 0.50
C LEU A 25 23.66 -10.53 -0.49
N LEU A 26 22.61 -9.83 -0.14
CA LEU A 26 21.94 -8.84 -1.00
C LEU A 26 22.60 -7.45 -0.89
N ARG A 27 23.91 -7.36 -1.17
CA ARG A 27 24.63 -6.07 -1.19
C ARG A 27 23.96 -4.99 -2.06
N PRO A 28 23.39 -5.30 -3.23
CA PRO A 28 22.63 -4.31 -4.00
C PRO A 28 21.42 -3.74 -3.23
N PHE A 29 20.79 -4.54 -2.36
CA PHE A 29 19.74 -4.02 -1.46
C PHE A 29 20.28 -2.98 -0.49
N GLU A 30 21.42 -3.25 0.16
CA GLU A 30 22.06 -2.31 1.09
C GLU A 30 22.44 -0.98 0.40
N ARG A 31 22.82 -1.04 -0.89
CA ARG A 31 23.13 0.14 -1.70
C ARG A 31 21.91 0.88 -2.26
N GLY A 32 20.69 0.41 -1.98
CA GLY A 32 19.47 1.05 -2.46
C GLY A 32 19.15 0.80 -3.93
N GLU A 33 19.72 -0.25 -4.53
CA GLU A 33 19.52 -0.54 -5.96
C GLU A 33 18.16 -1.19 -6.23
N PHE A 34 17.50 -1.72 -5.21
CA PHE A 34 16.15 -2.27 -5.30
C PHE A 34 15.44 -2.30 -3.94
N SER A 35 14.12 -2.47 -3.96
CA SER A 35 13.27 -2.72 -2.81
C SER A 35 12.69 -4.14 -2.85
N ILE A 36 12.27 -4.67 -1.69
CA ILE A 36 11.60 -5.98 -1.60
C ILE A 36 10.13 -5.73 -1.33
N GLN A 37 9.30 -6.27 -2.22
CA GLN A 37 7.86 -6.15 -2.13
C GLN A 37 7.18 -7.40 -2.71
N ASP A 38 6.05 -7.80 -2.15
CA ASP A 38 5.22 -8.84 -2.74
C ASP A 38 4.65 -8.41 -4.09
N GLU A 39 4.48 -9.35 -5.02
CA GLU A 39 3.97 -9.06 -6.36
C GLU A 39 2.58 -8.41 -6.35
N THR A 40 1.68 -8.86 -5.47
CA THR A 40 0.35 -8.24 -5.35
C THR A 40 0.44 -6.82 -4.81
N ALA A 41 1.32 -6.55 -3.85
CA ALA A 41 1.56 -5.21 -3.36
C ALA A 41 2.21 -4.30 -4.42
N GLN A 42 3.00 -4.86 -5.35
CA GLN A 42 3.58 -4.11 -6.46
C GLN A 42 2.53 -3.58 -7.45
N LEU A 43 1.38 -4.23 -7.58
CA LEU A 43 0.30 -3.79 -8.49
C LEU A 43 -0.33 -2.46 -8.08
N VAL A 44 -0.24 -2.06 -6.82
CA VAL A 44 -0.93 -0.87 -6.31
C VAL A 44 -0.37 0.42 -6.89
N ALA A 45 0.96 0.59 -6.87
CA ALA A 45 1.58 1.83 -7.36
C ALA A 45 1.36 2.09 -8.86
N PRO A 46 1.42 1.10 -9.76
CA PRO A 46 1.02 1.26 -11.17
C PRO A 46 -0.44 1.66 -11.37
N ILE A 47 -1.37 1.21 -10.51
CA ILE A 47 -2.79 1.63 -10.56
C ILE A 47 -2.94 3.09 -10.10
N VAL A 48 -2.20 3.51 -9.09
CA VAL A 48 -2.14 4.91 -8.65
C VAL A 48 -1.64 5.83 -9.77
N ARG A 49 -0.71 5.37 -10.62
CA ARG A 49 -0.12 6.14 -11.74
C ARG A 49 0.42 7.50 -11.28
N PRO A 50 1.35 7.52 -10.31
CA PRO A 50 1.87 8.78 -9.77
C PRO A 50 2.60 9.58 -10.87
N ARG A 51 2.44 10.90 -10.84
CA ARG A 51 3.04 11.81 -11.83
C ARG A 51 3.87 12.88 -11.13
N GLN A 52 4.76 13.46 -11.89
CA GLN A 52 5.47 14.68 -11.46
C GLN A 52 4.49 15.75 -10.96
N GLY A 53 4.77 16.31 -9.80
CA GLY A 53 3.96 17.38 -9.20
C GLY A 53 2.70 16.89 -8.47
N ASP A 54 2.44 15.58 -8.43
CA ASP A 54 1.34 15.04 -7.63
C ASP A 54 1.58 15.27 -6.15
N LEU A 55 0.50 15.57 -5.45
CA LEU A 55 0.41 15.58 -4.00
C LEU A 55 -0.37 14.35 -3.57
N ILE A 56 0.33 13.35 -3.01
CA ILE A 56 -0.22 12.04 -2.69
C ILE A 56 -0.28 11.87 -1.17
N LEU A 57 -1.40 11.37 -0.66
CA LEU A 57 -1.51 10.89 0.71
C LEU A 57 -1.62 9.37 0.68
N GLU A 58 -0.75 8.68 1.39
CA GLU A 58 -0.89 7.27 1.71
C GLU A 58 -1.25 7.10 3.18
N VAL A 59 -2.36 6.42 3.47
CA VAL A 59 -2.83 6.10 4.81
C VAL A 59 -2.64 4.61 5.06
N GLY A 60 -1.92 4.27 6.14
CA GLY A 60 -1.50 2.91 6.44
C GLY A 60 -0.15 2.55 5.81
N ALA A 61 0.73 3.52 5.65
CA ALA A 61 1.98 3.39 4.89
C ALA A 61 2.94 2.30 5.42
N GLY A 62 2.82 1.94 6.69
CA GLY A 62 3.64 0.90 7.30
C GLY A 62 5.14 1.16 7.12
N PRO A 63 5.94 0.14 6.74
CA PRO A 63 7.38 0.30 6.51
C PRO A 63 7.73 0.98 5.18
N GLY A 64 6.72 1.43 4.39
CA GLY A 64 6.90 2.28 3.23
C GLY A 64 7.02 1.56 1.88
N GLY A 65 6.66 0.28 1.78
CA GLY A 65 6.79 -0.45 0.51
C GLY A 65 6.03 0.19 -0.66
N LYS A 66 4.79 0.64 -0.43
CA LYS A 66 3.99 1.33 -1.45
C LYS A 66 4.47 2.78 -1.64
N ALA A 67 4.75 3.52 -0.53
CA ALA A 67 5.25 4.90 -0.60
C ALA A 67 6.54 5.01 -1.42
N THR A 68 7.51 4.11 -1.18
CA THR A 68 8.76 4.11 -1.96
C THR A 68 8.51 3.78 -3.42
N HIS A 69 7.64 2.82 -3.72
CA HIS A 69 7.29 2.47 -5.10
C HIS A 69 6.57 3.62 -5.83
N LEU A 70 5.68 4.35 -5.14
CA LEU A 70 5.06 5.57 -5.69
C LEU A 70 6.11 6.64 -6.00
N ALA A 71 7.09 6.83 -5.11
CA ALA A 71 8.17 7.79 -5.32
C ALA A 71 9.04 7.37 -6.51
N GLU A 72 9.42 6.11 -6.62
CA GLU A 72 10.19 5.56 -7.75
C GLU A 72 9.46 5.78 -9.08
N LEU A 73 8.17 5.43 -9.18
CA LEU A 73 7.39 5.59 -10.41
C LEU A 73 7.18 7.06 -10.82
N SER A 74 7.21 7.99 -9.86
CA SER A 74 7.17 9.43 -10.14
C SER A 74 8.56 10.06 -10.35
N PHE A 75 9.63 9.24 -10.41
CA PHE A 75 11.02 9.71 -10.45
C PHE A 75 11.37 10.65 -9.28
N ASP A 76 10.81 10.37 -8.10
CA ASP A 76 10.91 11.17 -6.88
C ASP A 76 10.41 12.64 -7.04
N GLN A 77 9.49 12.86 -7.99
CA GLN A 77 8.96 14.20 -8.33
C GLN A 77 7.51 14.42 -7.83
N ALA A 78 6.88 13.41 -7.25
CA ALA A 78 5.66 13.56 -6.46
C ALA A 78 6.01 13.86 -5.00
N LYS A 79 5.11 14.57 -4.31
CA LYS A 79 5.20 14.77 -2.86
C LYS A 79 4.25 13.81 -2.15
N ILE A 80 4.80 12.87 -1.39
CA ILE A 80 4.05 11.79 -0.76
C ILE A 80 4.03 12.00 0.76
N PHE A 81 2.84 12.17 1.32
CA PHE A 81 2.63 12.13 2.77
C PHE A 81 2.28 10.70 3.16
N ALA A 82 3.21 10.02 3.81
CA ALA A 82 3.08 8.62 4.22
C ALA A 82 2.66 8.55 5.69
N LEU A 83 1.37 8.26 5.93
CA LEU A 83 0.76 8.29 7.23
C LEU A 83 0.60 6.88 7.80
N ASP A 84 1.06 6.69 9.03
CA ASP A 84 0.79 5.48 9.83
C ASP A 84 0.57 5.86 11.29
N LEU A 85 -0.23 5.06 11.99
CA LEU A 85 -0.49 5.21 13.41
C LEU A 85 0.75 4.91 14.27
N ARG A 86 1.68 4.10 13.76
CA ARG A 86 2.83 3.57 14.50
C ARG A 86 4.12 4.29 14.09
N PRO A 87 4.69 5.13 14.96
CA PRO A 87 5.94 5.86 14.68
C PRO A 87 7.11 4.93 14.34
N GLU A 88 7.17 3.74 14.96
CA GLU A 88 8.23 2.76 14.70
C GLU A 88 8.22 2.22 13.27
N ARG A 89 7.04 2.12 12.64
CA ARG A 89 6.92 1.76 11.22
C ARG A 89 7.38 2.89 10.31
N LEU A 90 7.06 4.11 10.68
CA LEU A 90 7.50 5.30 9.94
C LEU A 90 9.01 5.50 10.03
N ALA A 91 9.67 5.11 11.14
CA ALA A 91 11.11 5.09 11.23
C ALA A 91 11.74 4.11 10.22
N LEU A 92 11.14 2.92 10.02
CA LEU A 92 11.56 1.97 8.99
C LEU A 92 11.32 2.53 7.58
N LEU A 93 10.19 3.20 7.35
CA LEU A 93 9.92 3.89 6.09
C LEU A 93 11.00 4.93 5.79
N ALA A 94 11.34 5.78 6.77
CA ALA A 94 12.38 6.80 6.59
C ALA A 94 13.75 6.18 6.27
N GLN A 95 14.11 5.08 6.92
CA GLN A 95 15.34 4.33 6.62
C GLN A 95 15.32 3.76 5.18
N ASN A 96 14.19 3.17 4.75
CA ASN A 96 14.03 2.63 3.40
C ASN A 96 14.11 3.74 2.35
N ALA A 97 13.43 4.86 2.56
CA ALA A 97 13.47 6.03 1.67
C ALA A 97 14.91 6.56 1.53
N ALA A 98 15.62 6.72 2.65
CA ALA A 98 17.01 7.17 2.65
C ALA A 98 17.93 6.18 1.91
N ARG A 99 17.78 4.88 2.15
CA ARG A 99 18.54 3.82 1.46
C ARG A 99 18.35 3.86 -0.05
N LEU A 100 17.12 4.10 -0.52
CA LEU A 100 16.76 4.21 -1.94
C LEU A 100 17.07 5.60 -2.55
N GLY A 101 17.55 6.55 -1.74
CA GLY A 101 17.84 7.91 -2.20
C GLY A 101 16.61 8.78 -2.47
N LEU A 102 15.42 8.37 -1.98
CA LEU A 102 14.15 9.06 -2.19
C LEU A 102 13.95 10.21 -1.19
N ARG A 103 13.53 11.38 -1.66
CA ARG A 103 13.36 12.61 -0.88
C ARG A 103 11.93 13.15 -0.88
N GLY A 104 11.09 12.70 -1.82
CA GLY A 104 9.70 13.13 -1.98
C GLY A 104 8.74 12.62 -0.90
N ILE A 105 9.19 11.74 0.02
CA ILE A 105 8.36 11.08 1.02
C ILE A 105 8.46 11.79 2.37
N GLN A 106 7.32 12.15 2.95
CA GLN A 106 7.18 12.76 4.28
C GLN A 106 6.42 11.80 5.21
N PRO A 107 7.07 11.17 6.19
CA PRO A 107 6.40 10.37 7.20
C PRO A 107 5.54 11.24 8.12
N VAL A 108 4.30 10.79 8.42
CA VAL A 108 3.34 11.48 9.27
C VAL A 108 2.76 10.50 10.29
N ALA A 109 3.10 10.66 11.56
CA ALA A 109 2.53 9.85 12.64
C ALA A 109 1.15 10.38 13.04
N ALA A 110 0.08 9.68 12.63
CA ALA A 110 -1.29 10.08 12.95
C ALA A 110 -2.29 8.93 12.79
N ASP A 111 -3.49 9.10 13.37
CA ASP A 111 -4.62 8.20 13.14
C ASP A 111 -5.32 8.58 11.82
N GLY A 112 -5.49 7.61 10.92
CA GLY A 112 -6.23 7.79 9.67
C GLY A 112 -7.70 8.17 9.84
N LEU A 113 -8.28 7.95 11.02
CA LEU A 113 -9.62 8.44 11.37
C LEU A 113 -9.64 9.93 11.70
N HIS A 114 -8.50 10.48 12.13
CA HIS A 114 -8.32 11.87 12.57
C HIS A 114 -7.15 12.50 11.82
N LEU A 115 -7.30 12.67 10.51
CA LEU A 115 -6.25 13.14 9.63
C LEU A 115 -5.77 14.55 10.01
N PRO A 116 -4.45 14.77 10.21
CA PRO A 116 -3.89 16.01 10.77
C PRO A 116 -3.73 17.13 9.72
N PHE A 117 -4.58 17.17 8.73
CA PHE A 117 -4.52 18.17 7.66
C PHE A 117 -5.55 19.27 7.89
N VAL A 118 -5.14 20.52 7.68
CA VAL A 118 -6.03 21.65 7.80
C VAL A 118 -7.14 21.60 6.75
N ARG A 119 -8.29 22.18 7.10
CA ARG A 119 -9.43 22.26 6.18
C ARG A 119 -9.02 22.98 4.89
N GLY A 120 -9.30 22.38 3.75
CA GLY A 120 -8.89 22.91 2.44
C GLY A 120 -7.57 22.32 1.90
N THR A 121 -6.88 21.46 2.66
CA THR A 121 -5.80 20.65 2.11
C THR A 121 -6.40 19.53 1.27
N TYR A 122 -6.04 19.46 0.01
CA TYR A 122 -6.53 18.43 -0.91
C TYR A 122 -5.37 17.79 -1.67
N PHE A 123 -5.45 16.47 -1.79
CA PHE A 123 -4.48 15.64 -2.49
C PHE A 123 -4.96 15.31 -3.90
N THR A 124 -4.01 15.20 -4.82
CA THR A 124 -4.29 14.74 -6.19
C THR A 124 -4.74 13.29 -6.18
N GLN A 125 -4.14 12.52 -5.27
CA GLN A 125 -4.43 11.11 -5.06
C GLN A 125 -4.36 10.78 -3.58
N VAL A 126 -5.27 9.94 -3.12
CA VAL A 126 -5.26 9.39 -1.76
C VAL A 126 -5.30 7.87 -1.86
N LEU A 127 -4.27 7.21 -1.34
CA LEU A 127 -4.18 5.76 -1.20
C LEU A 127 -4.50 5.38 0.25
N LEU A 128 -5.52 4.57 0.43
CA LEU A 128 -5.78 3.88 1.70
C LEU A 128 -5.31 2.44 1.58
N ASP A 129 -4.15 2.13 2.18
CA ASP A 129 -3.72 0.75 2.43
C ASP A 129 -4.36 0.29 3.74
N ALA A 130 -5.54 -0.31 3.61
CA ALA A 130 -6.43 -0.48 4.74
C ALA A 130 -5.99 -1.64 5.66
N PRO A 131 -6.00 -1.44 6.99
CA PRO A 131 -5.78 -2.55 7.92
C PRO A 131 -6.87 -3.60 7.72
N CYS A 132 -6.47 -4.86 7.49
CA CYS A 132 -7.36 -5.96 7.14
C CYS A 132 -7.07 -7.22 7.95
N SER A 133 -7.85 -8.28 7.70
CA SER A 133 -7.67 -9.60 8.32
C SER A 133 -6.34 -10.28 7.97
N ASN A 134 -5.65 -9.85 6.91
CA ASN A 134 -4.44 -10.46 6.36
C ASN A 134 -4.65 -11.88 5.82
N ILE A 135 -5.85 -12.24 5.40
CA ILE A 135 -6.16 -13.59 4.90
C ILE A 135 -5.40 -13.91 3.61
N GLY A 136 -5.16 -12.91 2.77
CA GLY A 136 -4.43 -13.07 1.52
C GLY A 136 -2.94 -13.37 1.69
N VAL A 137 -2.36 -13.11 2.87
CA VAL A 137 -0.91 -13.24 3.14
C VAL A 137 -0.57 -14.35 4.13
N LEU A 138 -1.46 -15.33 4.31
CA LEU A 138 -1.29 -16.43 5.28
C LEU A 138 -0.06 -17.31 5.02
N ALA A 139 0.38 -17.42 3.78
CA ALA A 139 1.59 -18.17 3.44
C ALA A 139 2.85 -17.55 4.09
N ARG A 140 2.88 -16.21 4.23
CA ARG A 140 3.99 -15.46 4.84
C ARG A 140 3.75 -15.11 6.31
N ARG A 141 2.49 -15.08 6.73
CA ARG A 141 2.05 -14.75 8.09
C ARG A 141 1.14 -15.81 8.67
N PRO A 142 1.64 -17.05 8.85
CA PRO A 142 0.82 -18.14 9.33
C PRO A 142 0.21 -17.89 10.72
N GLU A 143 0.84 -17.03 11.53
CA GLU A 143 0.31 -16.60 12.82
C GLU A 143 -1.01 -15.82 12.72
N ALA A 144 -1.30 -15.21 11.58
CA ALA A 144 -2.55 -14.49 11.37
C ALA A 144 -3.78 -15.41 11.45
N ARG A 145 -3.65 -16.69 11.05
CA ARG A 145 -4.76 -17.66 11.09
C ARG A 145 -5.45 -17.77 12.46
N HIS A 146 -4.67 -17.62 13.54
CA HIS A 146 -5.21 -17.71 14.91
C HIS A 146 -6.06 -16.50 15.32
N ARG A 147 -6.05 -15.42 14.54
CA ARG A 147 -6.78 -14.18 14.80
C ARG A 147 -7.95 -13.96 13.83
N ILE A 148 -8.03 -14.79 12.79
CA ILE A 148 -9.07 -14.70 11.77
C ILE A 148 -10.34 -15.37 12.29
N SER A 149 -11.45 -14.65 12.19
CA SER A 149 -12.80 -15.10 12.46
C SER A 149 -13.78 -14.15 11.77
N ASP A 150 -15.01 -14.58 11.51
CA ASP A 150 -16.04 -13.72 10.95
C ASP A 150 -16.23 -12.43 11.77
N ALA A 151 -16.10 -12.50 13.09
CA ALA A 151 -16.18 -11.33 13.95
C ALA A 151 -14.99 -10.37 13.74
N SER A 152 -13.77 -10.89 13.46
CA SER A 152 -12.60 -10.04 13.18
C SER A 152 -12.68 -9.40 11.80
N ILE A 153 -13.16 -10.12 10.80
CA ILE A 153 -13.42 -9.60 9.44
C ILE A 153 -14.44 -8.47 9.49
N ARG A 154 -15.59 -8.70 10.15
CA ARG A 154 -16.62 -7.65 10.33
C ARG A 154 -16.09 -6.41 11.06
N ARG A 155 -15.27 -6.56 12.10
CA ARG A 155 -14.64 -5.41 12.79
C ARG A 155 -13.68 -4.66 11.88
N ALA A 156 -12.88 -5.37 11.08
CA ALA A 156 -11.98 -4.75 10.09
C ALA A 156 -12.79 -3.96 9.06
N ALA A 157 -13.86 -4.55 8.50
CA ALA A 157 -14.74 -3.90 7.53
C ALA A 157 -15.36 -2.59 8.05
N VAL A 158 -15.80 -2.55 9.31
CA VAL A 158 -16.32 -1.33 9.94
C VAL A 158 -15.24 -0.24 10.00
N ARG A 159 -14.01 -0.60 10.42
CA ARG A 159 -12.89 0.33 10.48
C ARG A 159 -12.49 0.83 9.10
N GLN A 160 -12.42 -0.05 8.12
CA GLN A 160 -12.09 0.26 6.73
C GLN A 160 -13.08 1.26 6.12
N LYS A 161 -14.39 1.06 6.33
CA LYS A 161 -15.45 2.01 5.89
C LYS A 161 -15.24 3.41 6.48
N SER A 162 -14.87 3.48 7.76
CA SER A 162 -14.61 4.75 8.45
C SER A 162 -13.36 5.44 7.91
N LEU A 163 -12.27 4.69 7.71
CA LEU A 163 -11.02 5.19 7.13
C LEU A 163 -11.24 5.68 5.69
N LEU A 164 -11.94 4.91 4.86
CA LEU A 164 -12.25 5.28 3.48
C LEU A 164 -13.03 6.59 3.43
N THR A 165 -14.02 6.75 4.32
CA THR A 165 -14.79 7.99 4.44
C THR A 165 -13.93 9.18 4.87
N SER A 166 -12.97 8.96 5.78
CA SER A 166 -12.03 9.99 6.22
C SER A 166 -11.11 10.41 5.07
N CYS A 167 -10.54 9.46 4.34
CA CYS A 167 -9.66 9.67 3.19
C CYS A 167 -10.38 10.43 2.05
N ALA A 168 -11.63 10.07 1.76
CA ALA A 168 -12.41 10.68 0.67
C ALA A 168 -12.52 12.21 0.79
N ARG A 169 -12.54 12.74 2.02
CA ARG A 169 -12.66 14.19 2.29
C ARG A 169 -11.44 15.00 1.86
N LEU A 170 -10.31 14.33 1.69
CA LEU A 170 -9.04 14.96 1.30
C LEU A 170 -8.72 14.82 -0.19
N VAL A 171 -9.55 14.10 -0.94
CA VAL A 171 -9.38 13.99 -2.39
C VAL A 171 -9.83 15.29 -3.06
N ARG A 172 -8.96 15.89 -3.88
CA ARG A 172 -9.36 17.07 -4.67
C ARG A 172 -10.42 16.71 -5.72
N ARG A 173 -11.15 17.69 -6.20
CA ARG A 173 -12.03 17.50 -7.37
C ARG A 173 -11.21 17.02 -8.58
N GLY A 174 -11.66 15.95 -9.23
CA GLY A 174 -10.93 15.29 -10.33
C GLY A 174 -9.69 14.50 -9.88
N GLY A 175 -9.50 14.31 -8.57
CA GLY A 175 -8.48 13.44 -8.02
C GLY A 175 -8.94 11.98 -7.94
N ALA A 176 -8.07 11.11 -7.44
CA ALA A 176 -8.36 9.68 -7.28
C ALA A 176 -8.28 9.25 -5.81
N LEU A 177 -9.20 8.35 -5.42
CA LEU A 177 -9.16 7.62 -4.16
C LEU A 177 -8.90 6.15 -4.48
N ILE A 178 -7.80 5.65 -3.99
CA ILE A 178 -7.38 4.27 -4.18
C ILE A 178 -7.54 3.53 -2.85
N TYR A 179 -8.14 2.37 -2.89
CA TYR A 179 -8.33 1.49 -1.74
C TYR A 179 -7.59 0.19 -1.97
N SER A 180 -6.77 -0.24 -1.03
CA SER A 180 -6.09 -1.54 -1.13
C SER A 180 -6.11 -2.30 0.18
N THR A 181 -6.15 -3.63 0.09
CA THR A 181 -6.02 -4.56 1.22
C THR A 181 -5.15 -5.75 0.83
N CYS A 182 -4.62 -6.44 1.83
CA CYS A 182 -4.07 -7.79 1.69
C CYS A 182 -5.10 -8.86 2.12
N SER A 183 -6.38 -8.61 1.93
CA SER A 183 -7.48 -9.55 2.14
C SER A 183 -8.06 -10.02 0.82
N ILE A 184 -8.67 -11.18 0.82
CA ILE A 184 -9.47 -11.71 -0.30
C ILE A 184 -10.95 -11.81 0.05
N GLU A 185 -11.34 -11.36 1.25
CA GLU A 185 -12.71 -11.43 1.74
C GLU A 185 -13.57 -10.31 1.12
N PRO A 186 -14.74 -10.64 0.54
CA PRO A 186 -15.64 -9.66 -0.05
C PRO A 186 -16.06 -8.54 0.91
N GLU A 187 -16.25 -8.88 2.18
CA GLU A 187 -16.65 -7.94 3.25
C GLU A 187 -15.61 -6.85 3.52
N GLU A 188 -14.35 -7.12 3.20
CA GLU A 188 -13.23 -6.18 3.35
C GLU A 188 -12.88 -5.47 2.04
N ASN A 189 -13.46 -5.87 0.92
CA ASN A 189 -13.09 -5.47 -0.44
C ASN A 189 -14.28 -4.85 -1.20
N GLU A 190 -14.85 -5.57 -2.17
CA GLU A 190 -15.88 -5.05 -3.07
C GLU A 190 -17.16 -4.59 -2.35
N GLU A 191 -17.54 -5.22 -1.25
CA GLU A 191 -18.72 -4.77 -0.49
C GLU A 191 -18.52 -3.39 0.13
N ILE A 192 -17.27 -3.08 0.58
CA ILE A 192 -16.92 -1.76 1.09
C ILE A 192 -17.02 -0.72 -0.02
N ILE A 193 -16.42 -1.02 -1.18
CA ILE A 193 -16.39 -0.08 -2.31
C ILE A 193 -17.79 0.17 -2.85
N ARG A 194 -18.60 -0.88 -3.05
CA ARG A 194 -20.00 -0.74 -3.49
C ARG A 194 -20.81 0.11 -2.51
N ALA A 195 -20.71 -0.18 -1.21
CA ALA A 195 -21.41 0.59 -0.19
C ALA A 195 -20.94 2.05 -0.09
N PHE A 196 -19.64 2.30 -0.32
CA PHE A 196 -19.08 3.65 -0.35
C PHE A 196 -19.60 4.44 -1.56
N CYS A 197 -19.51 3.89 -2.78
CA CYS A 197 -19.98 4.55 -4.00
C CYS A 197 -21.48 4.83 -3.97
N ALA A 198 -22.29 3.90 -3.44
CA ALA A 198 -23.74 4.11 -3.28
C ALA A 198 -24.09 5.32 -2.40
N LYS A 199 -23.25 5.63 -1.40
CA LYS A 199 -23.44 6.76 -0.47
C LYS A 199 -22.75 8.04 -0.91
N ASN A 200 -21.79 7.97 -1.81
CA ASN A 200 -20.93 9.08 -2.21
C ASN A 200 -20.92 9.22 -3.73
N GLN A 201 -21.98 9.77 -4.29
CA GLN A 201 -22.20 9.94 -5.75
C GLN A 201 -21.13 10.78 -6.46
N ALA A 202 -20.28 11.50 -5.72
CA ALA A 202 -19.13 12.22 -6.26
C ALA A 202 -17.98 11.29 -6.70
N PHE A 203 -18.02 10.02 -6.31
CA PHE A 203 -17.04 9.00 -6.66
C PHE A 203 -17.65 7.95 -7.58
N THR A 204 -16.91 7.58 -8.60
CA THR A 204 -17.26 6.49 -9.53
C THR A 204 -16.13 5.48 -9.52
N LEU A 205 -16.46 4.19 -9.36
CA LEU A 205 -15.49 3.12 -9.49
C LEU A 205 -15.00 3.05 -10.94
N SER A 206 -13.69 3.18 -11.14
CA SER A 206 -13.06 3.15 -12.46
C SER A 206 -12.36 1.84 -12.77
N GLU A 207 -11.79 1.21 -11.76
CA GLU A 207 -11.00 -0.01 -11.88
C GLU A 207 -11.05 -0.78 -10.56
N GLU A 208 -11.13 -2.10 -10.63
CA GLU A 208 -10.94 -2.96 -9.46
C GLU A 208 -10.19 -4.24 -9.85
N ARG A 209 -9.39 -4.76 -8.93
CA ARG A 209 -8.64 -5.99 -9.14
C ARG A 209 -8.55 -6.79 -7.85
N LEU A 210 -9.01 -8.04 -7.91
CA LEU A 210 -8.79 -9.04 -6.88
C LEU A 210 -7.69 -9.99 -7.37
N THR A 211 -6.68 -10.20 -6.54
CA THR A 211 -5.63 -11.21 -6.75
C THR A 211 -5.80 -12.31 -5.71
N LEU A 212 -5.90 -13.55 -6.14
CA LEU A 212 -5.95 -14.69 -5.24
C LEU A 212 -4.53 -15.17 -4.92
N PRO A 213 -4.30 -15.72 -3.72
CA PRO A 213 -3.00 -16.27 -3.38
C PRO A 213 -2.60 -17.42 -4.31
N SER A 214 -1.32 -17.50 -4.63
CA SER A 214 -0.73 -18.57 -5.43
C SER A 214 0.64 -18.96 -4.85
N ASP A 215 1.32 -19.92 -5.49
CA ASP A 215 2.69 -20.30 -5.10
C ASP A 215 3.70 -19.15 -5.27
N THR A 216 3.35 -18.14 -6.04
CA THR A 216 4.25 -17.05 -6.43
C THR A 216 3.89 -15.69 -5.85
N CYS A 217 2.66 -15.45 -5.45
CA CYS A 217 2.19 -14.17 -4.91
C CYS A 217 1.18 -14.34 -3.78
N ASP A 218 1.08 -13.33 -2.93
CA ASP A 218 0.04 -13.20 -1.92
C ASP A 218 -1.30 -12.81 -2.56
N GLY A 219 -2.39 -12.88 -1.81
CA GLY A 219 -3.69 -12.37 -2.21
C GLY A 219 -3.86 -10.91 -1.80
N GLY A 220 -4.74 -10.19 -2.49
CA GLY A 220 -5.10 -8.83 -2.15
C GLY A 220 -6.06 -8.19 -3.14
N TYR A 221 -6.47 -6.98 -2.82
CA TYR A 221 -7.45 -6.20 -3.59
C TYR A 221 -6.98 -4.74 -3.75
N VAL A 222 -7.29 -4.18 -4.89
CA VAL A 222 -7.11 -2.74 -5.17
C VAL A 222 -8.20 -2.26 -6.12
#